data_3f8ba9d56e65dbfae4f713bda825a165
#
_entry.id   3f8ba9d56e65dbfae4f713bda825a165
#
_cell.length_a   1.000
_cell.length_b   1.000
_cell.length_c   1.000
_cell.angle_alpha   90.00
_cell.angle_beta   90.00
_cell.angle_gamma   90.00
#
_symmetry.space_group_name_H-M   'P 1'
#
loop_
_entity.id
_entity.type
_entity.pdbx_description
1 polymer ?
#
loop_
_entity_poly.entity_id
_entity_poly.type
_entity_poly.pdbx_seq_one_letter_code
_entity_poly.pdbx_strand_id
1 'polypeptide(L)'
;TRTLPEGSVKDVVLAFVSCALYPGGFFNAYDDIAKLPRVDAVVELGDYYYEYGAKETDYGMNVGAKLNRIPDPPHDTVTLADYRTRHSLYKRDKDLQAAHARAPWICVWDDHETANDSWVGGAENHHPKTEGPWIDREQAAMRAYYEWMPIREPEPGRAFEAINRAFEFGDLMSLIMV
;
A
#
# COMPACT_ATOMS: atom_id res chain seq x y z
N THR A 1 -12.34 0.33 -13.95
CA THR A 1 -11.07 0.42 -14.68
C THR A 1 -11.22 1.26 -15.93
N ARG A 2 -10.19 2.01 -16.28
CA ARG A 2 -10.10 2.76 -17.54
C ARG A 2 -8.79 2.40 -18.21
N THR A 3 -8.77 2.41 -19.54
CA THR A 3 -7.53 2.44 -20.30
C THR A 3 -6.90 3.82 -20.21
N LEU A 4 -5.59 3.89 -20.30
CA LEU A 4 -4.88 5.16 -20.46
C LEU A 4 -5.37 5.84 -21.76
N PRO A 5 -5.50 7.18 -21.76
CA PRO A 5 -5.89 7.89 -22.96
C PRO A 5 -4.79 7.81 -24.02
N GLU A 6 -5.21 7.81 -25.28
CA GLU A 6 -4.30 7.89 -26.44
C GLU A 6 -4.49 9.22 -27.17
N GLY A 7 -3.44 9.70 -27.83
CA GLY A 7 -3.46 10.94 -28.61
C GLY A 7 -3.47 12.21 -27.74
N SER A 8 -4.13 13.26 -28.21
CA SER A 8 -4.12 14.56 -27.54
C SER A 8 -5.02 14.60 -26.32
N VAL A 9 -4.45 14.95 -25.18
CA VAL A 9 -5.11 15.05 -23.88
C VAL A 9 -4.97 16.47 -23.32
N LYS A 10 -6.09 17.08 -22.93
CA LYS A 10 -6.09 18.45 -22.42
C LYS A 10 -5.67 18.56 -20.96
N ASP A 11 -6.14 17.64 -20.14
CA ASP A 11 -5.89 17.61 -18.70
C ASP A 11 -6.00 16.19 -18.15
N VAL A 12 -5.34 15.95 -17.02
CA VAL A 12 -5.42 14.73 -16.22
C VAL A 12 -5.59 15.13 -14.76
N VAL A 13 -6.51 14.48 -14.06
CA VAL A 13 -6.75 14.69 -12.63
C VAL A 13 -6.29 13.47 -11.86
N LEU A 14 -5.23 13.64 -11.08
CA LEU A 14 -4.65 12.61 -10.23
C LEU A 14 -4.87 12.94 -8.76
N ALA A 15 -5.23 11.93 -7.97
CA ALA A 15 -5.21 12.00 -6.53
C ALA A 15 -3.95 11.26 -6.01
N PHE A 16 -3.11 11.94 -5.23
CA PHE A 16 -1.92 11.35 -4.63
C PHE A 16 -2.18 11.01 -3.18
N VAL A 17 -1.81 9.81 -2.77
CA VAL A 17 -1.98 9.31 -1.40
C VAL A 17 -0.73 8.53 -0.96
N SER A 18 -0.48 8.52 0.36
CA SER A 18 0.56 7.71 1.02
C SER A 18 0.27 7.60 2.51
N CYS A 19 1.01 6.76 3.22
CA CYS A 19 1.12 6.76 4.68
C CYS A 19 -0.24 6.54 5.39
N ALA A 20 -0.97 5.51 4.99
CA ALA A 20 -2.30 5.20 5.53
C ALA A 20 -2.22 4.38 6.82
N LEU A 21 -1.87 5.02 7.93
CA LEU A 21 -1.76 4.36 9.24
C LEU A 21 -3.14 4.04 9.83
N TYR A 22 -3.55 2.76 9.79
CA TYR A 22 -4.88 2.33 10.25
C TYR A 22 -5.21 2.71 11.70
N PRO A 23 -4.33 2.50 12.70
CA PRO A 23 -4.61 2.94 14.07
C PRO A 23 -4.53 4.47 14.26
N GLY A 24 -3.94 5.20 13.31
CA GLY A 24 -3.77 6.66 13.42
C GLY A 24 -5.04 7.47 13.27
N GLY A 25 -6.11 6.89 12.68
CA GLY A 25 -7.37 7.60 12.46
C GLY A 25 -8.27 6.94 11.42
N PHE A 26 -9.35 7.62 11.06
CA PHE A 26 -10.26 7.19 9.99
C PHE A 26 -9.75 7.66 8.62
N PHE A 27 -10.10 6.94 7.58
CA PHE A 27 -9.63 7.18 6.22
C PHE A 27 -10.47 8.22 5.45
N ASN A 28 -10.78 9.35 6.12
CA ASN A 28 -11.64 10.40 5.57
C ASN A 28 -11.14 10.96 4.23
N ALA A 29 -9.81 11.03 4.02
CA ALA A 29 -9.24 11.47 2.75
C ALA A 29 -9.64 10.55 1.57
N TYR A 30 -9.79 9.25 1.82
CA TYR A 30 -10.27 8.32 0.79
C TYR A 30 -11.76 8.51 0.49
N ASP A 31 -12.58 8.83 1.50
CA ASP A 31 -13.98 9.21 1.28
C ASP A 31 -14.09 10.48 0.43
N ASP A 32 -13.24 11.47 0.68
CA ASP A 32 -13.19 12.69 -0.13
C ASP A 32 -12.78 12.39 -1.59
N ILE A 33 -11.78 11.52 -1.81
CA ILE A 33 -11.39 11.08 -3.16
C ILE A 33 -12.55 10.41 -3.88
N ALA A 34 -13.31 9.55 -3.17
CA ALA A 34 -14.47 8.87 -3.73
C ALA A 34 -15.57 9.82 -4.20
N LYS A 35 -15.68 11.01 -3.59
CA LYS A 35 -16.66 12.05 -3.88
C LYS A 35 -16.20 13.08 -4.91
N LEU A 36 -14.94 13.05 -5.34
CA LEU A 36 -14.45 13.98 -6.34
C LEU A 36 -15.28 13.90 -7.62
N PRO A 37 -15.63 15.02 -8.24
CA PRO A 37 -16.40 15.05 -9.48
C PRO A 37 -15.66 14.32 -10.61
N ARG A 38 -14.32 14.42 -10.62
CA ARG A 38 -13.44 13.71 -11.55
C ARG A 38 -12.16 13.31 -10.84
N VAL A 39 -11.71 12.08 -11.07
CA VAL A 39 -10.38 11.58 -10.81
C VAL A 39 -10.06 10.52 -11.87
N ASP A 40 -8.96 10.66 -12.55
CA ASP A 40 -8.57 9.77 -13.64
C ASP A 40 -7.75 8.58 -13.13
N ALA A 41 -6.92 8.81 -12.11
CA ALA A 41 -6.24 7.75 -11.35
C ALA A 41 -5.93 8.22 -9.92
N VAL A 42 -5.83 7.25 -9.01
CA VAL A 42 -5.21 7.44 -7.70
C VAL A 42 -3.78 6.92 -7.78
N VAL A 43 -2.82 7.74 -7.38
CA VAL A 43 -1.39 7.40 -7.32
C VAL A 43 -1.05 7.19 -5.85
N GLU A 44 -0.71 5.95 -5.51
CA GLU A 44 -0.35 5.52 -4.17
C GLU A 44 1.17 5.37 -4.10
N LEU A 45 1.80 6.15 -3.22
CA LEU A 45 3.25 6.35 -3.17
C LEU A 45 3.95 5.48 -2.11
N GLY A 46 3.24 4.50 -1.56
CA GLY A 46 3.74 3.61 -0.53
C GLY A 46 3.16 3.89 0.84
N ASP A 47 3.50 3.04 1.80
CA ASP A 47 2.86 2.98 3.11
C ASP A 47 1.34 2.79 3.01
N TYR A 48 0.93 1.95 2.07
CA TYR A 48 -0.48 1.58 1.93
C TYR A 48 -1.02 0.95 3.23
N TYR A 49 -0.18 0.23 3.93
CA TYR A 49 -0.39 -0.26 5.28
C TYR A 49 0.91 -0.21 6.09
N TYR A 50 0.78 -0.46 7.39
CA TYR A 50 1.90 -0.53 8.33
C TYR A 50 1.96 -1.91 8.96
N GLU A 51 3.16 -2.45 9.17
CA GLU A 51 3.43 -3.79 9.70
C GLU A 51 3.24 -3.91 11.20
N TYR A 52 3.26 -2.80 11.93
CA TYR A 52 3.24 -2.78 13.40
C TYR A 52 2.03 -3.49 14.01
N GLY A 53 2.21 -4.05 15.21
CA GLY A 53 1.20 -4.72 15.99
C GLY A 53 0.27 -3.78 16.77
N ALA A 54 -0.28 -4.30 17.85
CA ALA A 54 -1.30 -3.62 18.67
C ALA A 54 -0.87 -3.41 20.13
N LYS A 55 0.43 -3.48 20.42
CA LYS A 55 0.95 -3.14 21.77
C LYS A 55 0.72 -1.65 22.00
N GLU A 56 0.54 -1.26 23.25
CA GLU A 56 0.31 0.15 23.62
C GLU A 56 1.43 1.08 23.12
N THR A 57 2.64 0.56 23.00
CA THR A 57 3.83 1.27 22.52
C THR A 57 3.98 1.27 20.99
N ASP A 58 3.18 0.48 20.26
CA ASP A 58 3.29 0.39 18.83
C ASP A 58 2.76 1.67 18.14
N TYR A 59 3.28 1.96 16.97
CA TYR A 59 3.02 3.20 16.27
C TYR A 59 1.52 3.41 15.99
N GLY A 60 1.00 4.54 16.43
CA GLY A 60 -0.41 4.91 16.27
C GLY A 60 -1.36 4.35 17.33
N MET A 61 -0.92 3.41 18.19
CA MET A 61 -1.81 2.76 19.18
C MET A 61 -2.29 3.68 20.31
N ASN A 62 -1.59 4.77 20.58
CA ASN A 62 -2.06 5.83 21.48
C ASN A 62 -3.40 6.45 21.04
N VAL A 63 -3.69 6.41 19.76
CA VAL A 63 -4.96 6.83 19.12
C VAL A 63 -5.83 5.62 18.80
N GLY A 64 -5.27 4.58 18.20
CA GLY A 64 -5.96 3.40 17.72
C GLY A 64 -6.79 2.68 18.78
N ALA A 65 -6.24 2.55 19.98
CA ALA A 65 -6.96 1.96 21.13
C ALA A 65 -8.25 2.74 21.47
N LYS A 66 -8.20 4.06 21.41
CA LYS A 66 -9.36 4.93 21.71
C LYS A 66 -10.42 4.88 20.61
N LEU A 67 -10.01 4.69 19.37
CA LEU A 67 -10.88 4.64 18.20
C LEU A 67 -11.35 3.20 17.89
N ASN A 68 -10.91 2.21 18.65
CA ASN A 68 -11.10 0.79 18.35
C ASN A 68 -10.61 0.42 16.93
N ARG A 69 -9.52 1.04 16.49
CA ARG A 69 -8.83 0.72 15.24
C ARG A 69 -7.58 -0.08 15.55
N ILE A 70 -7.79 -1.35 15.80
CA ILE A 70 -6.74 -2.28 16.22
C ILE A 70 -6.16 -3.00 15.02
N PRO A 71 -4.83 -3.04 14.85
CA PRO A 71 -4.18 -3.83 13.80
C PRO A 71 -4.53 -5.31 13.90
N ASP A 72 -4.73 -5.94 12.75
CA ASP A 72 -4.96 -7.37 12.61
C ASP A 72 -3.97 -7.92 11.57
N PRO A 73 -3.07 -8.85 11.91
CA PRO A 73 -2.89 -9.46 13.22
C PRO A 73 -2.43 -8.43 14.27
N PRO A 74 -2.61 -8.73 15.58
CA PRO A 74 -2.24 -7.81 16.66
C PRO A 74 -0.75 -7.85 17.02
N HIS A 75 0.07 -8.41 16.18
CA HIS A 75 1.53 -8.44 16.25
C HIS A 75 2.11 -7.96 14.92
N ASP A 76 3.41 -7.69 14.89
CA ASP A 76 4.10 -7.28 13.67
C ASP A 76 3.95 -8.34 12.58
N THR A 77 3.75 -7.90 11.36
CA THR A 77 3.64 -8.84 10.23
C THR A 77 5.00 -9.40 9.87
N VAL A 78 5.12 -10.72 9.86
CA VAL A 78 6.35 -11.45 9.53
C VAL A 78 6.10 -12.51 8.49
N THR A 79 5.00 -13.25 8.62
CA THR A 79 4.67 -14.35 7.72
C THR A 79 3.73 -13.91 6.58
N LEU A 80 3.68 -14.69 5.52
CA LEU A 80 2.72 -14.45 4.43
C LEU A 80 1.26 -14.37 4.92
N ALA A 81 0.91 -15.19 5.92
CA ALA A 81 -0.43 -15.15 6.51
C ALA A 81 -0.70 -13.82 7.23
N ASP A 82 0.31 -13.28 7.92
CA ASP A 82 0.20 -12.00 8.61
C ASP A 82 -0.01 -10.86 7.62
N TYR A 83 0.80 -10.79 6.57
CA TYR A 83 0.68 -9.77 5.52
C TYR A 83 -0.68 -9.84 4.82
N ARG A 84 -1.17 -11.03 4.50
CA ARG A 84 -2.51 -11.22 3.92
C ARG A 84 -3.62 -10.74 4.87
N THR A 85 -3.48 -11.03 6.15
CA THR A 85 -4.43 -10.57 7.18
C THR A 85 -4.42 -9.05 7.29
N ARG A 86 -3.23 -8.43 7.28
CA ARG A 86 -3.09 -6.97 7.30
C ARG A 86 -3.70 -6.32 6.06
N HIS A 87 -3.43 -6.82 4.87
CA HIS A 87 -4.11 -6.35 3.66
C HIS A 87 -5.63 -6.47 3.77
N SER A 88 -6.13 -7.61 4.26
CA SER A 88 -7.56 -7.83 4.46
C SER A 88 -8.17 -6.82 5.43
N LEU A 89 -7.47 -6.45 6.52
CA LEU A 89 -7.91 -5.41 7.44
C LEU A 89 -8.15 -4.08 6.72
N TYR A 90 -7.16 -3.61 5.98
CA TYR A 90 -7.25 -2.34 5.25
C TYR A 90 -8.34 -2.38 4.18
N LYS A 91 -8.42 -3.45 3.40
CA LYS A 91 -9.42 -3.63 2.34
C LYS A 91 -10.87 -3.73 2.87
N ARG A 92 -11.09 -3.91 4.17
CA ARG A 92 -12.42 -3.85 4.80
C ARG A 92 -12.87 -2.44 5.16
N ASP A 93 -11.97 -1.46 5.15
CA ASP A 93 -12.34 -0.06 5.40
C ASP A 93 -13.21 0.47 4.25
N LYS A 94 -14.37 1.03 4.61
CA LYS A 94 -15.39 1.44 3.62
C LYS A 94 -14.97 2.63 2.77
N ASP A 95 -14.23 3.56 3.36
CA ASP A 95 -13.78 4.76 2.67
C ASP A 95 -12.70 4.40 1.66
N LEU A 96 -11.77 3.50 2.06
CA LEU A 96 -10.77 2.95 1.15
C LEU A 96 -11.40 2.13 0.01
N GLN A 97 -12.42 1.31 0.30
CA GLN A 97 -13.18 0.60 -0.73
C GLN A 97 -13.84 1.56 -1.72
N ALA A 98 -14.44 2.64 -1.23
CA ALA A 98 -15.07 3.64 -2.08
C ALA A 98 -14.07 4.33 -3.01
N ALA A 99 -12.88 4.68 -2.50
CA ALA A 99 -11.79 5.23 -3.32
C ALA A 99 -11.29 4.23 -4.37
N HIS A 100 -11.12 2.96 -4.00
CA HIS A 100 -10.76 1.91 -4.98
C HIS A 100 -11.82 1.71 -6.07
N ALA A 101 -13.09 1.82 -5.72
CA ALA A 101 -14.19 1.71 -6.69
C ALA A 101 -14.27 2.92 -7.62
N ARG A 102 -13.79 4.09 -7.18
CA ARG A 102 -13.92 5.37 -7.90
C ARG A 102 -13.01 5.48 -9.12
N ALA A 103 -11.77 5.04 -9.04
CA ALA A 103 -10.77 5.20 -10.09
C ALA A 103 -9.76 4.04 -10.09
N PRO A 104 -9.00 3.84 -11.19
CA PRO A 104 -7.85 2.95 -11.21
C PRO A 104 -6.76 3.47 -10.27
N TRP A 105 -6.00 2.55 -9.69
CA TRP A 105 -4.89 2.84 -8.81
C TRP A 105 -3.57 2.50 -9.48
N ILE A 106 -2.59 3.39 -9.32
CA ILE A 106 -1.21 3.23 -9.72
C ILE A 106 -0.41 3.23 -8.43
N CYS A 107 0.10 2.06 -8.04
CA CYS A 107 0.69 1.86 -6.72
C CYS A 107 2.18 1.55 -6.82
N VAL A 108 2.94 2.02 -5.85
CA VAL A 108 4.31 1.63 -5.53
C VAL A 108 4.38 1.33 -4.04
N TRP A 109 5.34 0.56 -3.59
CA TRP A 109 5.59 0.40 -2.15
C TRP A 109 6.63 1.41 -1.64
N ASP A 110 6.63 1.64 -0.33
CA ASP A 110 7.72 2.19 0.44
C ASP A 110 8.22 1.09 1.40
N ASP A 111 8.76 1.40 2.53
CA ASP A 111 9.36 0.42 3.45
C ASP A 111 8.33 -0.37 4.28
N HIS A 112 7.26 0.27 4.73
CA HIS A 112 6.24 -0.34 5.60
C HIS A 112 5.44 -1.47 4.94
N GLU A 113 5.44 -1.58 3.62
CA GLU A 113 4.90 -2.77 2.95
C GLU A 113 5.71 -4.02 3.28
N THR A 114 6.93 -3.87 3.79
CA THR A 114 7.73 -4.95 4.37
C THR A 114 7.95 -4.73 5.86
N ALA A 115 8.74 -3.72 6.23
CA ALA A 115 9.05 -3.35 7.62
C ALA A 115 9.78 -2.01 7.67
N ASN A 116 9.64 -1.28 8.77
CA ASN A 116 10.22 0.05 8.96
C ASN A 116 11.70 0.11 8.61
N ASP A 117 12.08 1.15 7.85
CA ASP A 117 13.45 1.40 7.40
C ASP A 117 14.11 0.16 6.76
N SER A 118 13.38 -0.54 5.90
CA SER A 118 13.88 -1.75 5.24
C SER A 118 14.99 -1.46 4.23
N TRP A 119 15.98 -2.34 4.19
CA TRP A 119 17.07 -2.35 3.21
C TRP A 119 17.34 -3.79 2.74
N VAL A 120 18.19 -3.97 1.75
CA VAL A 120 18.49 -5.29 1.14
C VAL A 120 18.77 -6.41 2.14
N GLY A 121 19.32 -6.12 3.31
CA GLY A 121 19.73 -7.12 4.29
C GLY A 121 18.90 -7.17 5.57
N GLY A 122 17.85 -6.36 5.72
CA GLY A 122 17.09 -6.27 6.96
C GLY A 122 16.15 -5.09 7.04
N ALA A 123 15.67 -4.82 8.25
CA ALA A 123 14.88 -3.65 8.60
C ALA A 123 15.14 -3.25 10.06
N GLU A 124 14.77 -2.02 10.44
CA GLU A 124 14.93 -1.56 11.82
C GLU A 124 14.22 -2.49 12.81
N ASN A 125 12.99 -2.89 12.50
CA ASN A 125 12.15 -3.71 13.36
C ASN A 125 12.11 -5.19 12.94
N HIS A 126 13.20 -5.72 12.34
CA HIS A 126 13.35 -7.15 12.06
C HIS A 126 14.35 -7.82 13.01
N HIS A 127 13.94 -8.90 13.65
CA HIS A 127 14.72 -9.65 14.62
C HIS A 127 14.98 -11.11 14.15
N PRO A 128 16.10 -11.39 13.45
CA PRO A 128 16.33 -12.70 12.81
C PRO A 128 16.30 -13.90 13.77
N LYS A 129 16.60 -13.68 15.08
CA LYS A 129 16.58 -14.75 16.09
C LYS A 129 15.17 -15.26 16.43
N THR A 130 14.17 -14.42 16.29
CA THR A 130 12.77 -14.71 16.65
C THR A 130 11.84 -14.76 15.45
N GLU A 131 12.19 -14.10 14.36
CA GLU A 131 11.36 -13.92 13.18
C GLU A 131 11.87 -14.70 11.95
N GLY A 132 13.08 -15.28 12.07
CA GLY A 132 13.70 -16.02 10.97
C GLY A 132 14.52 -15.14 10.01
N PRO A 133 14.97 -15.70 8.89
CA PRO A 133 15.74 -14.95 7.90
C PRO A 133 14.97 -13.77 7.32
N TRP A 134 15.64 -12.64 7.14
CA TRP A 134 15.03 -11.44 6.51
C TRP A 134 14.40 -11.73 5.15
N ILE A 135 15.10 -12.49 4.32
CA ILE A 135 14.63 -12.81 2.97
C ILE A 135 13.26 -13.50 2.96
N ASP A 136 12.95 -14.31 3.97
CA ASP A 136 11.66 -14.99 4.07
C ASP A 136 10.53 -13.98 4.35
N ARG A 137 10.79 -13.00 5.23
CA ARG A 137 9.85 -11.90 5.52
C ARG A 137 9.65 -11.01 4.30
N GLU A 138 10.72 -10.60 3.63
CA GLU A 138 10.70 -9.77 2.45
C GLU A 138 9.90 -10.46 1.31
N GLN A 139 10.15 -11.73 1.02
CA GLN A 139 9.42 -12.49 0.00
C GLN A 139 7.94 -12.66 0.37
N ALA A 140 7.62 -12.87 1.64
CA ALA A 140 6.25 -12.97 2.12
C ALA A 140 5.48 -11.66 1.92
N ALA A 141 6.10 -10.53 2.25
CA ALA A 141 5.54 -9.20 2.06
C ALA A 141 5.27 -8.90 0.58
N MET A 142 6.29 -9.09 -0.27
CA MET A 142 6.19 -8.85 -1.71
C MET A 142 5.12 -9.72 -2.36
N ARG A 143 5.07 -11.01 -1.99
CA ARG A 143 4.03 -11.90 -2.48
C ARG A 143 2.63 -11.41 -2.10
N ALA A 144 2.41 -11.05 -0.83
CA ALA A 144 1.13 -10.53 -0.39
C ALA A 144 0.77 -9.24 -1.13
N TYR A 145 1.74 -8.34 -1.34
CA TYR A 145 1.52 -7.11 -2.06
C TYR A 145 0.99 -7.34 -3.48
N TYR A 146 1.62 -8.23 -4.25
CA TYR A 146 1.16 -8.57 -5.60
C TYR A 146 -0.18 -9.32 -5.63
N GLU A 147 -0.52 -10.06 -4.58
CA GLU A 147 -1.83 -10.72 -4.46
C GLU A 147 -2.98 -9.74 -4.16
N TRP A 148 -2.71 -8.64 -3.44
CA TRP A 148 -3.74 -7.76 -2.89
C TRP A 148 -3.82 -6.38 -3.55
N MET A 149 -2.76 -5.92 -4.18
CA MET A 149 -2.73 -4.62 -4.84
C MET A 149 -3.13 -4.74 -6.33
N PRO A 150 -3.74 -3.68 -6.92
CA PRO A 150 -4.24 -3.73 -8.29
C PRO A 150 -3.11 -3.56 -9.32
N ILE A 151 -2.10 -4.37 -9.24
CA ILE A 151 -0.93 -4.42 -10.13
C ILE A 151 -0.82 -5.79 -10.76
N ARG A 152 -0.09 -5.89 -11.88
CA ARG A 152 0.13 -7.18 -12.53
C ARG A 152 1.10 -8.02 -11.74
N GLU A 153 0.85 -9.31 -11.69
CA GLU A 153 1.80 -10.27 -11.13
C GLU A 153 3.13 -10.19 -11.90
N PRO A 154 4.27 -10.14 -11.20
CA PRO A 154 5.58 -10.07 -11.83
C PRO A 154 5.97 -11.42 -12.42
N GLU A 155 6.85 -11.39 -13.43
CA GLU A 155 7.55 -12.59 -13.86
C GLU A 155 8.37 -13.18 -12.69
N PRO A 156 8.50 -14.50 -12.61
CA PRO A 156 9.26 -15.15 -11.54
C PRO A 156 10.68 -14.54 -11.37
N GLY A 157 11.01 -14.17 -10.15
CA GLY A 157 12.31 -13.56 -9.81
C GLY A 157 12.44 -12.07 -10.11
N ARG A 158 11.38 -11.40 -10.61
CA ARG A 158 11.41 -9.98 -10.99
C ARG A 158 10.50 -9.09 -10.16
N ALA A 159 10.16 -9.48 -8.94
CA ALA A 159 9.22 -8.76 -8.09
C ALA A 159 9.63 -7.28 -7.87
N PHE A 160 10.89 -7.03 -7.57
CA PHE A 160 11.39 -5.67 -7.32
C PHE A 160 11.48 -4.81 -8.58
N GLU A 161 11.78 -5.41 -9.72
CA GLU A 161 11.88 -4.66 -10.98
C GLU A 161 10.49 -4.32 -11.55
N ALA A 162 9.51 -5.18 -11.34
CA ALA A 162 8.17 -5.04 -11.89
C ALA A 162 7.38 -3.88 -11.26
N ILE A 163 7.82 -3.34 -10.11
CA ILE A 163 7.20 -2.16 -9.51
C ILE A 163 7.54 -0.90 -10.30
N ASN A 164 8.71 -0.84 -10.93
CA ASN A 164 9.14 0.29 -11.75
C ASN A 164 8.35 0.29 -13.07
N ARG A 165 7.47 1.25 -13.23
CA ARG A 165 6.53 1.31 -14.35
C ARG A 165 6.36 2.72 -14.87
N ALA A 166 6.12 2.84 -16.18
CA ALA A 166 5.74 4.10 -16.80
C ALA A 166 4.28 4.04 -17.31
N PHE A 167 3.59 5.15 -17.19
CA PHE A 167 2.21 5.32 -17.63
C PHE A 167 2.13 6.58 -18.48
N GLU A 168 1.74 6.41 -19.76
CA GLU A 168 1.57 7.52 -20.69
C GLU A 168 0.12 8.02 -20.68
N PHE A 169 -0.08 9.30 -20.43
CA PHE A 169 -1.38 9.96 -20.51
C PHE A 169 -1.46 10.78 -21.81
N GLY A 170 -1.61 10.08 -22.93
CA GLY A 170 -1.58 10.65 -24.27
C GLY A 170 -0.27 11.37 -24.57
N ASP A 171 -0.36 12.54 -25.18
CA ASP A 171 0.77 13.42 -25.45
C ASP A 171 1.07 14.44 -24.31
N LEU A 172 0.28 14.37 -23.22
CA LEU A 172 0.36 15.36 -22.14
C LEU A 172 1.43 15.04 -21.11
N MET A 173 1.51 13.78 -20.64
CA MET A 173 2.29 13.44 -19.45
C MET A 173 2.73 11.97 -19.43
N SER A 174 3.96 11.73 -19.00
CA SER A 174 4.47 10.43 -18.57
C SER A 174 4.57 10.41 -17.04
N LEU A 175 3.94 9.44 -16.39
CA LEU A 175 4.09 9.15 -14.97
C LEU A 175 5.04 7.96 -14.80
N ILE A 176 6.16 8.17 -14.12
CA ILE A 176 7.16 7.13 -13.86
C ILE A 176 7.13 6.81 -12.37
N MET A 177 6.88 5.55 -12.04
CA MET A 177 6.92 5.00 -10.68
C MET A 177 8.26 4.28 -10.51
N VAL A 178 9.02 4.65 -9.48
CA VAL A 178 10.37 4.13 -9.15
C VAL A 178 10.45 3.79 -7.68
#